data_52274eac099395eb56ec7eedc1863638
#
_entry.id   52274eac099395eb56ec7eedc1863638
#
_cell.length_a   1.000
_cell.length_b   1.000
_cell.length_c   1.000
_cell.angle_alpha   90.00
_cell.angle_beta   90.00
_cell.angle_gamma   90.00
#
_symmetry.space_group_name_H-M   'P 1'
#
loop_
_entity.id
_entity.type
_entity.pdbx_description
1 polymer ?
#
loop_
_entity_poly.entity_id
_entity_poly.type
_entity_poly.pdbx_seq_one_letter_code
_entity_poly.pdbx_strand_id
1 'polypeptide(L)'
;MGTGAPRTARQQTVRRALAVLLSLLSLAAIGPAAAQRGSGEPVDLALVLAVDASGSVDQVRFELQKQGYVAAFRHPRVTAAISSGPTQSIAVVMIQWTGPALQVIAVPWTKISDAASASAFADKIAAAPRALFGGGTSISGAIDTGMALLFDNPYRATRRVIDISGDGANNRGRLVNQARDEAVRAGVGINGLPILALEPDLDRYYEQNVIGGPGAFVIAAKDFNTFGDAILKKLIAEIADLPPEPSAPHASVAAR
;
A
#
# COMPACT_ATOMS: atom_id res chain seq x y z
N MET A 1 87.24 7.10 -3.71
CA MET A 1 86.98 8.40 -3.08
C MET A 1 85.77 9.02 -3.74
N GLY A 2 84.64 9.01 -3.10
CA GLY A 2 83.40 9.58 -3.59
C GLY A 2 82.59 10.14 -2.42
N THR A 3 82.64 11.45 -2.27
CA THR A 3 82.02 12.22 -1.18
C THR A 3 80.53 12.42 -1.47
N GLY A 4 79.66 11.79 -0.67
CA GLY A 4 78.26 12.07 -0.69
C GLY A 4 77.92 13.32 0.11
N ALA A 5 77.33 14.31 -0.53
CA ALA A 5 76.84 15.53 0.13
C ALA A 5 75.53 15.29 0.94
N PRO A 6 75.42 15.93 2.11
CA PRO A 6 74.16 15.73 2.94
C PRO A 6 72.99 16.52 2.36
N ARG A 7 71.84 15.84 2.21
CA ARG A 7 70.61 16.47 1.83
C ARG A 7 70.10 17.37 2.98
N THR A 8 69.88 18.64 2.66
CA THR A 8 69.56 19.68 3.62
C THR A 8 68.15 19.46 4.24
N ALA A 9 68.02 19.74 5.53
CA ALA A 9 66.81 19.63 6.36
C ALA A 9 65.59 20.33 5.76
N ARG A 10 65.76 21.27 4.86
CA ARG A 10 64.65 22.01 4.19
C ARG A 10 63.82 21.16 3.26
N GLN A 11 64.37 20.08 2.64
CA GLN A 11 63.62 19.19 1.74
C GLN A 11 62.71 18.20 2.51
N GLN A 12 63.05 17.88 3.76
CA GLN A 12 62.19 16.99 4.60
C GLN A 12 60.99 17.73 5.17
N THR A 13 61.11 19.02 5.44
CA THR A 13 59.98 19.84 5.97
C THR A 13 58.91 20.07 4.92
N VAL A 14 59.32 20.30 3.65
CA VAL A 14 58.35 20.49 2.55
C VAL A 14 57.57 19.21 2.24
N ARG A 15 58.22 18.03 2.31
CA ARG A 15 57.52 16.74 2.09
C ARG A 15 56.53 16.38 3.21
N ARG A 16 56.84 16.77 4.46
CA ARG A 16 55.91 16.54 5.60
C ARG A 16 54.72 17.49 5.57
N ALA A 17 54.91 18.74 5.13
CA ALA A 17 53.82 19.70 4.96
C ALA A 17 52.86 19.31 3.83
N LEU A 18 53.39 18.74 2.73
CA LEU A 18 52.53 18.29 1.61
C LEU A 18 51.76 17.02 1.94
N ALA A 19 52.29 16.11 2.76
CA ALA A 19 51.58 14.90 3.21
C ALA A 19 50.45 15.21 4.19
N VAL A 20 50.57 16.23 5.03
CA VAL A 20 49.52 16.66 5.97
C VAL A 20 48.40 17.42 5.25
N LEU A 21 48.69 18.17 4.17
CA LEU A 21 47.65 18.85 3.40
C LEU A 21 46.78 17.88 2.54
N LEU A 22 47.35 16.76 2.08
CA LEU A 22 46.55 15.75 1.35
C LEU A 22 45.70 14.89 2.24
N SER A 23 45.98 14.82 3.56
CA SER A 23 45.17 14.03 4.51
C SER A 23 43.94 14.78 5.03
N LEU A 24 43.83 16.08 4.84
CA LEU A 24 42.72 16.93 5.30
C LEU A 24 41.62 17.15 4.23
N LEU A 25 41.81 16.66 3.00
CA LEU A 25 40.84 16.85 1.91
C LEU A 25 39.86 15.68 1.73
N SER A 26 39.90 14.65 2.59
CA SER A 26 39.07 13.45 2.46
C SER A 26 37.85 13.42 3.40
N LEU A 27 37.53 14.53 4.09
CA LEU A 27 36.41 14.60 5.02
C LEU A 27 35.30 15.56 4.55
N ALA A 28 35.04 15.59 3.25
CA ALA A 28 33.94 16.37 2.71
C ALA A 28 32.94 15.44 2.03
N ALA A 29 31.71 15.54 2.50
CA ALA A 29 30.47 15.07 1.90
C ALA A 29 30.06 13.63 2.16
N ILE A 30 29.84 13.27 3.44
CA ILE A 30 28.66 12.48 3.73
C ILE A 30 27.54 13.51 3.91
N GLY A 31 27.04 14.02 2.80
CA GLY A 31 25.76 14.70 2.77
C GLY A 31 24.68 13.69 3.20
N PRO A 32 23.62 14.10 3.90
CA PRO A 32 22.50 13.22 4.15
C PRO A 32 22.07 12.66 2.80
N ALA A 33 21.96 11.34 2.69
CA ALA A 33 21.35 10.69 1.54
C ALA A 33 19.95 11.32 1.42
N ALA A 34 19.80 12.29 0.54
CA ALA A 34 18.51 12.78 0.13
C ALA A 34 17.83 11.55 -0.45
N ALA A 35 16.89 10.97 0.31
CA ALA A 35 16.03 9.93 -0.19
C ALA A 35 15.58 10.41 -1.57
N GLN A 36 15.93 9.67 -2.62
CA GLN A 36 15.51 9.98 -3.98
C GLN A 36 13.99 10.07 -3.96
N ARG A 37 13.50 11.29 -3.82
CA ARG A 37 12.08 11.59 -4.04
C ARG A 37 11.86 11.26 -5.50
N GLY A 38 11.13 10.17 -5.77
CA GLY A 38 10.83 9.76 -7.13
C GLY A 38 10.44 10.98 -7.97
N SER A 39 10.97 11.05 -9.17
CA SER A 39 10.70 12.10 -10.15
C SER A 39 9.26 12.04 -10.68
N GLY A 40 8.40 11.23 -10.08
CA GLY A 40 7.03 10.97 -10.50
C GLY A 40 6.08 12.14 -10.28
N GLU A 41 5.02 12.17 -11.06
CA GLU A 41 3.93 13.13 -10.93
C GLU A 41 3.30 13.06 -9.52
N PRO A 42 3.04 14.21 -8.85
CA PRO A 42 2.50 14.21 -7.49
C PRO A 42 1.04 13.75 -7.48
N VAL A 43 0.70 12.96 -6.43
CA VAL A 43 -0.66 12.52 -6.13
C VAL A 43 -0.89 12.56 -4.61
N ASP A 44 -2.13 12.72 -4.17
CA ASP A 44 -2.47 12.76 -2.75
C ASP A 44 -2.33 11.38 -2.09
N LEU A 45 -2.69 10.33 -2.84
CA LEU A 45 -2.71 8.96 -2.36
C LEU A 45 -2.20 8.00 -3.44
N ALA A 46 -1.30 7.09 -3.07
CA ALA A 46 -1.03 5.85 -3.80
C ALA A 46 -1.76 4.70 -3.09
N LEU A 47 -2.70 4.07 -3.77
CA LEU A 47 -3.61 3.07 -3.23
C LEU A 47 -3.44 1.73 -3.95
N VAL A 48 -3.13 0.69 -3.18
CA VAL A 48 -3.17 -0.70 -3.64
C VAL A 48 -4.51 -1.31 -3.21
N LEU A 49 -5.35 -1.68 -4.14
CA LEU A 49 -6.55 -2.47 -3.90
C LEU A 49 -6.20 -3.95 -4.01
N ALA A 50 -6.11 -4.62 -2.88
CA ALA A 50 -5.81 -6.06 -2.81
C ALA A 50 -7.10 -6.85 -2.63
N VAL A 51 -7.56 -7.49 -3.71
CA VAL A 51 -8.85 -8.16 -3.82
C VAL A 51 -8.67 -9.67 -3.70
N ASP A 52 -9.36 -10.28 -2.76
CA ASP A 52 -9.34 -11.72 -2.53
C ASP A 52 -9.93 -12.48 -3.71
N ALA A 53 -9.16 -13.44 -4.22
CA ALA A 53 -9.56 -14.40 -5.23
C ALA A 53 -9.29 -15.85 -4.76
N SER A 54 -9.21 -16.08 -3.43
CA SER A 54 -8.95 -17.37 -2.82
C SER A 54 -10.06 -18.39 -3.10
N GLY A 55 -9.87 -19.63 -2.64
CA GLY A 55 -10.77 -20.73 -2.97
C GLY A 55 -12.18 -20.60 -2.40
N SER A 56 -12.39 -19.83 -1.32
CA SER A 56 -13.69 -19.51 -0.73
C SER A 56 -14.51 -18.51 -1.57
N VAL A 57 -13.82 -17.67 -2.35
CA VAL A 57 -14.44 -16.72 -3.27
C VAL A 57 -14.72 -17.44 -4.59
N ASP A 58 -15.93 -17.93 -4.79
CA ASP A 58 -16.35 -18.50 -6.07
C ASP A 58 -16.51 -17.44 -7.16
N GLN A 59 -16.87 -17.85 -8.39
CA GLN A 59 -17.02 -16.93 -9.51
C GLN A 59 -18.10 -15.87 -9.27
N VAL A 60 -19.21 -16.23 -8.64
CA VAL A 60 -20.31 -15.29 -8.37
C VAL A 60 -19.87 -14.24 -7.34
N ARG A 61 -19.24 -14.68 -6.26
CA ARG A 61 -18.69 -13.81 -5.22
C ARG A 61 -17.62 -12.86 -5.77
N PHE A 62 -16.74 -13.38 -6.63
CA PHE A 62 -15.72 -12.55 -7.29
C PHE A 62 -16.37 -11.48 -8.19
N GLU A 63 -17.39 -11.82 -8.97
CA GLU A 63 -18.12 -10.85 -9.80
C GLU A 63 -18.83 -9.79 -8.96
N LEU A 64 -19.40 -10.14 -7.79
CA LEU A 64 -20.02 -9.17 -6.88
C LEU A 64 -18.97 -8.17 -6.33
N GLN A 65 -17.78 -8.64 -5.92
CA GLN A 65 -16.69 -7.73 -5.54
C GLN A 65 -16.33 -6.79 -6.72
N LYS A 66 -16.09 -7.35 -7.91
CA LYS A 66 -15.74 -6.59 -9.10
C LYS A 66 -16.79 -5.52 -9.43
N GLN A 67 -18.07 -5.88 -9.43
CA GLN A 67 -19.17 -4.94 -9.65
C GLN A 67 -19.23 -3.85 -8.58
N GLY A 68 -18.96 -4.18 -7.33
CA GLY A 68 -18.86 -3.22 -6.24
C GLY A 68 -17.81 -2.15 -6.48
N TYR A 69 -16.59 -2.56 -6.88
CA TYR A 69 -15.53 -1.62 -7.24
C TYR A 69 -15.89 -0.77 -8.45
N VAL A 70 -16.43 -1.38 -9.50
CA VAL A 70 -16.87 -0.66 -10.72
C VAL A 70 -17.90 0.42 -10.38
N ALA A 71 -18.92 0.07 -9.59
CA ALA A 71 -19.95 1.02 -9.17
C ALA A 71 -19.36 2.15 -8.29
N ALA A 72 -18.45 1.81 -7.37
CA ALA A 72 -17.84 2.78 -6.48
C ALA A 72 -16.98 3.80 -7.23
N PHE A 73 -16.13 3.38 -8.18
CA PHE A 73 -15.31 4.32 -8.97
C PHE A 73 -16.13 5.19 -9.93
N ARG A 74 -17.32 4.76 -10.34
CA ARG A 74 -18.28 5.57 -11.12
C ARG A 74 -19.13 6.50 -10.25
N HIS A 75 -19.07 6.35 -8.92
CA HIS A 75 -19.92 7.13 -8.04
C HIS A 75 -19.38 8.55 -7.84
N PRO A 76 -20.23 9.62 -8.00
CA PRO A 76 -19.76 11.00 -7.95
C PRO A 76 -19.13 11.40 -6.61
N ARG A 77 -19.49 10.76 -5.49
CA ARG A 77 -18.86 11.02 -4.19
C ARG A 77 -17.39 10.58 -4.14
N VAL A 78 -16.98 9.55 -4.88
CA VAL A 78 -15.58 9.14 -4.99
C VAL A 78 -14.80 10.19 -5.76
N THR A 79 -15.33 10.68 -6.89
CA THR A 79 -14.70 11.77 -7.65
C THR A 79 -14.62 13.05 -6.83
N ALA A 80 -15.67 13.40 -6.06
CA ALA A 80 -15.65 14.56 -5.17
C ALA A 80 -14.57 14.43 -4.07
N ALA A 81 -14.40 13.23 -3.48
CA ALA A 81 -13.34 12.95 -2.51
C ALA A 81 -11.95 13.14 -3.13
N ILE A 82 -11.72 12.66 -4.35
CA ILE A 82 -10.46 12.87 -5.09
C ILE A 82 -10.19 14.36 -5.31
N SER A 83 -11.21 15.11 -5.74
CA SER A 83 -11.08 16.54 -6.04
C SER A 83 -10.88 17.40 -4.79
N SER A 84 -11.12 16.88 -3.58
CA SER A 84 -10.92 17.62 -2.33
C SER A 84 -9.46 17.66 -1.86
N GLY A 85 -8.60 16.81 -2.40
CA GLY A 85 -7.19 16.76 -2.02
C GLY A 85 -6.34 17.86 -2.67
N PRO A 86 -5.15 18.15 -2.13
CA PRO A 86 -4.25 19.21 -2.62
C PRO A 86 -3.82 19.05 -4.08
N THR A 87 -3.58 17.83 -4.55
CA THR A 87 -3.20 17.54 -5.94
C THR A 87 -4.40 17.14 -6.80
N GLN A 88 -5.58 16.99 -6.16
CA GLN A 88 -6.83 16.58 -6.80
C GLN A 88 -6.67 15.27 -7.61
N SER A 89 -5.79 14.41 -7.17
CA SER A 89 -5.50 13.17 -7.88
C SER A 89 -4.99 12.07 -6.95
N ILE A 90 -5.31 10.82 -7.31
CA ILE A 90 -4.80 9.62 -6.67
C ILE A 90 -4.20 8.69 -7.73
N ALA A 91 -3.30 7.81 -7.32
CA ALA A 91 -2.82 6.70 -8.14
C ALA A 91 -3.33 5.40 -7.55
N VAL A 92 -3.93 4.55 -8.37
CA VAL A 92 -4.52 3.28 -7.93
C VAL A 92 -3.99 2.12 -8.76
N VAL A 93 -3.67 1.02 -8.10
CA VAL A 93 -3.38 -0.29 -8.70
C VAL A 93 -4.31 -1.32 -8.07
N MET A 94 -4.78 -2.29 -8.84
CA MET A 94 -5.57 -3.40 -8.31
C MET A 94 -4.83 -4.72 -8.52
N ILE A 95 -4.73 -5.50 -7.45
CA ILE A 95 -4.21 -6.86 -7.50
C ILE A 95 -5.28 -7.86 -7.08
N GLN A 96 -5.22 -9.06 -7.65
CA GLN A 96 -5.88 -10.25 -7.10
C GLN A 96 -4.85 -11.04 -6.29
N TRP A 97 -5.27 -11.60 -5.16
CA TRP A 97 -4.39 -12.38 -4.30
C TRP A 97 -5.07 -13.65 -3.76
N THR A 98 -4.24 -14.66 -3.46
CA THR A 98 -4.65 -15.91 -2.80
C THR A 98 -3.53 -16.37 -1.84
N GLY A 99 -2.71 -17.36 -2.23
CA GLY A 99 -1.59 -17.89 -1.46
C GLY A 99 -0.35 -16.98 -1.42
N PRO A 100 0.72 -17.36 -0.70
CA PRO A 100 1.87 -16.50 -0.39
C PRO A 100 2.63 -15.94 -1.61
N ALA A 101 2.66 -16.67 -2.73
CA ALA A 101 3.34 -16.26 -3.97
C ALA A 101 2.35 -16.16 -5.16
N LEU A 102 1.07 -15.99 -4.85
CA LEU A 102 -0.01 -15.98 -5.84
C LEU A 102 -0.72 -14.64 -5.79
N GLN A 103 -0.08 -13.63 -6.34
CA GLN A 103 -0.63 -12.29 -6.55
C GLN A 103 -0.41 -11.89 -8.01
N VAL A 104 -1.42 -11.27 -8.61
CA VAL A 104 -1.33 -10.76 -9.98
C VAL A 104 -1.90 -9.35 -10.06
N ILE A 105 -1.28 -8.50 -10.86
CA ILE A 105 -1.81 -7.17 -11.15
C ILE A 105 -2.99 -7.34 -12.10
N ALA A 106 -4.19 -7.04 -11.60
CA ALA A 106 -5.42 -7.06 -12.40
C ALA A 106 -5.61 -5.77 -13.19
N VAL A 107 -5.29 -4.62 -12.58
CA VAL A 107 -5.30 -3.30 -13.24
C VAL A 107 -4.01 -2.58 -12.84
N PRO A 108 -3.15 -2.18 -13.79
CA PRO A 108 -1.89 -1.50 -13.49
C PRO A 108 -2.13 -0.10 -12.94
N TRP A 109 -1.06 0.49 -12.35
CA TRP A 109 -1.08 1.86 -11.84
C TRP A 109 -1.76 2.82 -12.81
N THR A 110 -2.80 3.48 -12.32
CA THR A 110 -3.59 4.43 -13.09
C THR A 110 -3.82 5.68 -12.23
N LYS A 111 -3.50 6.85 -12.78
CA LYS A 111 -3.86 8.13 -12.16
C LYS A 111 -5.34 8.42 -12.38
N ILE A 112 -6.01 8.86 -11.31
CA ILE A 112 -7.42 9.26 -11.33
C ILE A 112 -7.51 10.67 -10.77
N SER A 113 -8.10 11.61 -11.54
CA SER A 113 -8.21 13.02 -11.17
C SER A 113 -9.59 13.63 -11.44
N ASP A 114 -10.45 12.89 -12.16
CA ASP A 114 -11.76 13.34 -12.58
C ASP A 114 -12.72 12.16 -12.84
N ALA A 115 -13.96 12.47 -13.19
CA ALA A 115 -14.98 11.46 -13.47
C ALA A 115 -14.65 10.61 -14.70
N ALA A 116 -13.97 11.17 -15.70
CA ALA A 116 -13.61 10.44 -16.92
C ALA A 116 -12.51 9.39 -16.63
N SER A 117 -11.46 9.78 -15.93
CA SER A 117 -10.38 8.87 -15.50
C SER A 117 -10.86 7.83 -14.49
N ALA A 118 -11.79 8.18 -13.58
CA ALA A 118 -12.43 7.24 -12.66
C ALA A 118 -13.29 6.20 -13.42
N SER A 119 -14.08 6.63 -14.40
CA SER A 119 -14.86 5.73 -15.26
C SER A 119 -13.95 4.82 -16.09
N ALA A 120 -12.87 5.37 -16.67
CA ALA A 120 -11.90 4.57 -17.42
C ALA A 120 -11.21 3.50 -16.54
N PHE A 121 -10.92 3.82 -15.27
CA PHE A 121 -10.41 2.84 -14.31
C PHE A 121 -11.45 1.76 -13.99
N ALA A 122 -12.72 2.16 -13.79
CA ALA A 122 -13.82 1.22 -13.60
C ALA A 122 -14.00 0.27 -14.80
N ASP A 123 -13.83 0.78 -16.04
CA ASP A 123 -13.88 -0.04 -17.25
C ASP A 123 -12.75 -1.08 -17.30
N LYS A 124 -11.55 -0.72 -16.86
CA LYS A 124 -10.42 -1.67 -16.72
C LYS A 124 -10.73 -2.76 -15.68
N ILE A 125 -11.34 -2.39 -14.55
CA ILE A 125 -11.78 -3.37 -13.54
C ILE A 125 -12.82 -4.31 -14.14
N ALA A 126 -13.83 -3.77 -14.84
CA ALA A 126 -14.89 -4.58 -15.47
C ALA A 126 -14.31 -5.59 -16.49
N ALA A 127 -13.29 -5.18 -17.25
CA ALA A 127 -12.64 -6.02 -18.25
C ALA A 127 -11.64 -7.03 -17.65
N ALA A 128 -11.17 -6.81 -16.41
CA ALA A 128 -10.18 -7.68 -15.78
C ALA A 128 -10.78 -9.08 -15.50
N PRO A 129 -10.17 -10.17 -16.00
CA PRO A 129 -10.64 -11.51 -15.69
C PRO A 129 -10.24 -11.91 -14.27
N ARG A 130 -10.93 -12.89 -13.70
CA ARG A 130 -10.43 -13.61 -12.56
C ARG A 130 -9.23 -14.46 -12.99
N ALA A 131 -8.05 -14.19 -12.43
CA ALA A 131 -6.81 -14.86 -12.80
C ALA A 131 -6.37 -15.93 -11.79
N LEU A 132 -6.89 -15.90 -10.56
CA LEU A 132 -6.52 -16.80 -9.48
C LEU A 132 -7.75 -17.55 -8.95
N PHE A 133 -7.57 -18.84 -8.56
CA PHE A 133 -8.68 -19.74 -8.24
C PHE A 133 -8.44 -20.62 -7.00
N GLY A 134 -7.38 -20.39 -6.24
CA GLY A 134 -7.03 -21.25 -5.11
C GLY A 134 -5.69 -20.85 -4.50
N GLY A 135 -5.16 -21.68 -3.58
CA GLY A 135 -3.84 -21.43 -2.97
C GLY A 135 -3.89 -21.03 -1.50
N GLY A 136 -5.10 -20.95 -0.92
CA GLY A 136 -5.32 -20.52 0.47
C GLY A 136 -5.43 -19.00 0.58
N THR A 137 -5.43 -18.49 1.81
CA THR A 137 -5.62 -17.08 2.15
C THR A 137 -4.34 -16.53 2.74
N SER A 138 -3.58 -15.74 1.97
CA SER A 138 -2.34 -15.11 2.42
C SER A 138 -2.45 -13.59 2.39
N ILE A 139 -3.07 -13.03 3.42
CA ILE A 139 -3.12 -11.58 3.63
C ILE A 139 -1.70 -11.02 3.74
N SER A 140 -0.78 -11.74 4.41
CA SER A 140 0.62 -11.35 4.50
C SER A 140 1.29 -11.25 3.12
N GLY A 141 1.00 -12.18 2.19
CA GLY A 141 1.50 -12.12 0.81
C GLY A 141 0.92 -10.93 0.01
N ALA A 142 -0.35 -10.61 0.25
CA ALA A 142 -0.99 -9.42 -0.33
C ALA A 142 -0.33 -8.11 0.17
N ILE A 143 -0.02 -8.03 1.47
CA ILE A 143 0.70 -6.91 2.07
C ILE A 143 2.12 -6.80 1.47
N ASP A 144 2.87 -7.90 1.41
CA ASP A 144 4.24 -7.91 0.88
C ASP A 144 4.27 -7.43 -0.59
N THR A 145 3.33 -7.89 -1.40
CA THR A 145 3.19 -7.45 -2.80
C THR A 145 2.76 -5.99 -2.89
N GLY A 146 1.80 -5.57 -2.06
CA GLY A 146 1.38 -4.17 -1.98
C GLY A 146 2.53 -3.23 -1.62
N MET A 147 3.38 -3.63 -0.67
CA MET A 147 4.59 -2.90 -0.31
C MET A 147 5.53 -2.74 -1.51
N ALA A 148 5.85 -3.84 -2.21
CA ALA A 148 6.71 -3.79 -3.38
C ALA A 148 6.14 -2.82 -4.45
N LEU A 149 4.84 -2.91 -4.74
CA LEU A 149 4.17 -2.03 -5.70
C LEU A 149 4.18 -0.56 -5.27
N LEU A 150 4.00 -0.25 -3.98
CA LEU A 150 4.01 1.12 -3.48
C LEU A 150 5.40 1.78 -3.56
N PHE A 151 6.47 1.01 -3.41
CA PHE A 151 7.83 1.52 -3.52
C PHE A 151 8.36 1.57 -4.96
N ASP A 152 7.77 0.79 -5.87
CA ASP A 152 8.06 0.78 -7.31
C ASP A 152 6.99 1.52 -8.14
N ASN A 153 6.20 2.41 -7.51
CA ASN A 153 5.16 3.12 -8.22
C ASN A 153 5.72 4.35 -8.97
N PRO A 154 5.16 4.70 -10.16
CA PRO A 154 5.65 5.80 -10.99
C PRO A 154 5.24 7.20 -10.47
N TYR A 155 4.44 7.28 -9.39
CA TYR A 155 3.91 8.52 -8.84
C TYR A 155 4.56 8.87 -7.50
N ARG A 156 4.61 10.15 -7.18
CA ARG A 156 5.06 10.66 -5.88
C ARG A 156 3.86 10.93 -4.97
N ALA A 157 3.50 9.96 -4.16
CA ALA A 157 2.34 10.06 -3.28
C ALA A 157 2.66 10.70 -1.93
N THR A 158 1.74 11.51 -1.41
CA THR A 158 1.79 12.04 -0.04
C THR A 158 1.47 10.95 0.97
N ARG A 159 0.46 10.11 0.69
CA ARG A 159 0.08 8.94 1.49
C ARG A 159 0.21 7.66 0.67
N ARG A 160 0.51 6.55 1.35
CA ARG A 160 0.58 5.21 0.78
C ARG A 160 -0.28 4.28 1.59
N VAL A 161 -1.21 3.60 0.93
CA VAL A 161 -2.18 2.72 1.60
C VAL A 161 -2.35 1.42 0.82
N ILE A 162 -2.47 0.32 1.57
CA ILE A 162 -2.91 -0.98 1.07
C ILE A 162 -4.30 -1.24 1.63
N ASP A 163 -5.28 -1.41 0.74
CA ASP A 163 -6.65 -1.79 1.07
C ASP A 163 -6.83 -3.29 0.85
N ILE A 164 -7.06 -4.04 1.93
CA ILE A 164 -7.22 -5.50 1.89
C ILE A 164 -8.70 -5.86 1.99
N SER A 165 -9.27 -6.46 0.95
CA SER A 165 -10.58 -7.09 1.01
C SER A 165 -10.47 -8.61 0.93
N GLY A 166 -11.27 -9.33 1.76
CA GLY A 166 -11.29 -10.80 1.79
C GLY A 166 -12.31 -11.37 2.75
N ASP A 167 -12.61 -12.68 2.60
CA ASP A 167 -13.64 -13.41 3.33
C ASP A 167 -13.09 -14.42 4.36
N GLY A 168 -11.79 -14.38 4.66
CA GLY A 168 -11.15 -15.28 5.61
C GLY A 168 -9.87 -14.73 6.27
N ALA A 169 -9.53 -15.34 7.41
CA ALA A 169 -8.30 -15.05 8.13
C ALA A 169 -7.04 -15.55 7.38
N ASN A 170 -5.88 -14.97 7.68
CA ASN A 170 -4.60 -15.42 7.11
C ASN A 170 -4.29 -16.86 7.52
N ASN A 171 -4.30 -17.79 6.59
CA ASN A 171 -4.04 -19.23 6.84
C ASN A 171 -2.81 -19.77 6.08
N ARG A 172 -2.13 -18.92 5.29
CA ARG A 172 -0.92 -19.24 4.54
C ARG A 172 0.09 -18.10 4.60
N GLY A 173 1.36 -18.45 4.38
CA GLY A 173 2.45 -17.50 4.41
C GLY A 173 2.92 -17.18 5.84
N ARG A 174 3.58 -16.05 6.01
CA ARG A 174 4.07 -15.58 7.31
C ARG A 174 2.95 -15.00 8.18
N LEU A 175 3.24 -14.72 9.43
CA LEU A 175 2.29 -14.08 10.33
C LEU A 175 1.89 -12.69 9.78
N VAL A 176 0.59 -12.44 9.70
CA VAL A 176 0.07 -11.20 9.10
C VAL A 176 0.48 -9.95 9.87
N ASN A 177 0.53 -10.03 11.21
CA ASN A 177 0.97 -8.92 12.06
C ASN A 177 2.44 -8.52 11.81
N GLN A 178 3.32 -9.46 11.45
CA GLN A 178 4.68 -9.13 11.06
C GLN A 178 4.71 -8.33 9.75
N ALA A 179 3.94 -8.75 8.73
CA ALA A 179 3.82 -8.03 7.47
C ALA A 179 3.26 -6.62 7.69
N ARG A 180 2.17 -6.52 8.48
CA ARG A 180 1.58 -5.24 8.89
C ARG A 180 2.58 -4.32 9.58
N ASP A 181 3.28 -4.82 10.59
CA ASP A 181 4.19 -4.00 11.39
C ASP A 181 5.39 -3.49 10.56
N GLU A 182 5.84 -4.27 9.57
CA GLU A 182 6.86 -3.85 8.61
C GLU A 182 6.33 -2.75 7.68
N ALA A 183 5.12 -2.88 7.17
CA ALA A 183 4.48 -1.86 6.34
C ALA A 183 4.30 -0.54 7.11
N VAL A 184 3.80 -0.61 8.34
CA VAL A 184 3.61 0.57 9.21
C VAL A 184 4.94 1.26 9.52
N ARG A 185 6.01 0.51 9.83
CA ARG A 185 7.35 1.07 10.03
C ARG A 185 7.90 1.75 8.77
N ALA A 186 7.51 1.31 7.60
CA ALA A 186 7.87 1.91 6.32
C ALA A 186 6.96 3.10 5.92
N GLY A 187 6.02 3.51 6.77
CA GLY A 187 5.11 4.62 6.53
C GLY A 187 3.95 4.28 5.58
N VAL A 188 3.55 3.01 5.51
CA VAL A 188 2.40 2.53 4.73
C VAL A 188 1.25 2.21 5.67
N GLY A 189 0.07 2.79 5.40
CA GLY A 189 -1.17 2.44 6.08
C GLY A 189 -1.79 1.18 5.49
N ILE A 190 -2.46 0.40 6.33
CA ILE A 190 -3.22 -0.77 5.89
C ILE A 190 -4.64 -0.64 6.42
N ASN A 191 -5.62 -0.63 5.52
CA ASN A 191 -7.03 -0.66 5.83
C ASN A 191 -7.66 -1.97 5.40
N GLY A 192 -8.79 -2.33 6.01
CA GLY A 192 -9.44 -3.62 5.80
C GLY A 192 -10.90 -3.53 5.39
N LEU A 193 -11.31 -4.44 4.49
CA LEU A 193 -12.71 -4.72 4.18
C LEU A 193 -12.94 -6.24 4.32
N PRO A 194 -13.15 -6.73 5.56
CA PRO A 194 -13.57 -8.11 5.78
C PRO A 194 -15.00 -8.33 5.28
N ILE A 195 -15.23 -9.49 4.65
CA ILE A 195 -16.54 -9.96 4.19
C ILE A 195 -16.99 -11.09 5.12
N LEU A 196 -18.00 -10.84 5.95
CA LEU A 196 -18.36 -11.72 7.08
C LEU A 196 -19.19 -12.95 6.68
N ALA A 197 -19.23 -13.28 5.37
CA ALA A 197 -20.07 -14.35 4.84
C ALA A 197 -19.76 -15.75 5.41
N LEU A 198 -18.51 -16.03 5.75
CA LEU A 198 -18.03 -17.33 6.25
C LEU A 198 -17.49 -17.25 7.69
N GLU A 199 -16.91 -16.16 8.05
CA GLU A 199 -16.30 -15.91 9.37
C GLU A 199 -16.97 -14.68 10.01
N PRO A 200 -17.95 -14.85 10.92
CA PRO A 200 -18.72 -13.74 11.50
C PRO A 200 -17.90 -12.72 12.31
N ASP A 201 -16.76 -13.14 12.89
CA ASP A 201 -15.87 -12.29 13.69
C ASP A 201 -14.63 -11.85 12.90
N LEU A 202 -14.65 -11.91 11.56
CA LEU A 202 -13.51 -11.56 10.72
C LEU A 202 -13.14 -10.08 10.84
N ASP A 203 -14.08 -9.19 11.12
CA ASP A 203 -13.85 -7.78 11.39
C ASP A 203 -12.91 -7.58 12.58
N ARG A 204 -13.13 -8.28 13.68
CA ARG A 204 -12.24 -8.26 14.86
C ARG A 204 -10.85 -8.80 14.54
N TYR A 205 -10.79 -9.85 13.72
CA TYR A 205 -9.49 -10.38 13.28
C TYR A 205 -8.71 -9.34 12.48
N TYR A 206 -9.39 -8.62 11.56
CA TYR A 206 -8.78 -7.54 10.77
C TYR A 206 -8.30 -6.39 11.67
N GLU A 207 -9.12 -5.95 12.63
CA GLU A 207 -8.77 -4.91 13.59
C GLU A 207 -7.52 -5.25 14.41
N GLN A 208 -7.42 -6.49 14.87
CA GLN A 208 -6.34 -6.93 15.75
C GLN A 208 -5.05 -7.27 15.01
N ASN A 209 -5.15 -7.81 13.79
CA ASN A 209 -4.01 -8.44 13.12
C ASN A 209 -3.63 -7.81 11.79
N VAL A 210 -4.58 -7.24 11.04
CA VAL A 210 -4.37 -6.84 9.64
C VAL A 210 -4.12 -5.35 9.49
N ILE A 211 -5.02 -4.51 10.01
CA ILE A 211 -4.92 -3.06 9.82
C ILE A 211 -3.80 -2.46 10.67
N GLY A 212 -3.26 -1.34 10.22
CA GLY A 212 -2.22 -0.62 10.94
C GLY A 212 -1.80 0.68 10.25
N GLY A 213 -1.15 1.53 11.04
CA GLY A 213 -0.74 2.86 10.61
C GLY A 213 -1.69 3.96 11.07
N PRO A 214 -1.30 5.24 10.93
CA PRO A 214 -2.13 6.37 11.33
C PRO A 214 -3.47 6.37 10.58
N GLY A 215 -4.58 6.47 11.32
CA GLY A 215 -5.92 6.51 10.73
C GLY A 215 -6.41 5.20 10.14
N ALA A 216 -5.74 4.06 10.40
CA ALA A 216 -6.16 2.76 9.90
C ALA A 216 -7.55 2.37 10.42
N PHE A 217 -8.39 1.79 9.56
CA PHE A 217 -9.76 1.45 9.88
C PHE A 217 -10.26 0.20 9.15
N VAL A 218 -11.34 -0.36 9.66
CA VAL A 218 -12.09 -1.46 9.05
C VAL A 218 -13.48 -0.97 8.66
N ILE A 219 -13.95 -1.35 7.47
CA ILE A 219 -15.36 -1.33 7.11
C ILE A 219 -15.75 -2.73 6.69
N ALA A 220 -16.60 -3.40 7.45
CA ALA A 220 -17.04 -4.75 7.16
C ALA A 220 -18.21 -4.77 6.17
N ALA A 221 -18.19 -5.72 5.23
CA ALA A 221 -19.33 -6.12 4.46
C ALA A 221 -19.98 -7.34 5.13
N LYS A 222 -21.30 -7.32 5.34
CA LYS A 222 -22.01 -8.45 5.94
C LYS A 222 -21.89 -9.72 5.09
N ASP A 223 -21.95 -9.54 3.79
CA ASP A 223 -21.81 -10.57 2.76
C ASP A 223 -21.37 -9.94 1.43
N PHE A 224 -21.26 -10.76 0.37
CA PHE A 224 -20.89 -10.26 -0.95
C PHE A 224 -21.95 -9.38 -1.62
N ASN A 225 -23.23 -9.47 -1.23
CA ASN A 225 -24.28 -8.60 -1.75
C ASN A 225 -24.17 -7.17 -1.19
N THR A 226 -23.66 -7.04 0.03
CA THR A 226 -23.46 -5.76 0.71
C THR A 226 -22.06 -5.16 0.46
N PHE A 227 -21.20 -5.88 -0.28
CA PHE A 227 -19.85 -5.44 -0.58
C PHE A 227 -19.80 -4.09 -1.31
N GLY A 228 -20.70 -3.87 -2.28
CA GLY A 228 -20.77 -2.62 -3.05
C GLY A 228 -20.94 -1.38 -2.19
N ASP A 229 -21.84 -1.45 -1.20
CA ASP A 229 -22.08 -0.34 -0.25
C ASP A 229 -20.89 -0.14 0.69
N ALA A 230 -20.27 -1.24 1.14
CA ALA A 230 -19.11 -1.19 2.03
C ALA A 230 -17.89 -0.56 1.34
N ILE A 231 -17.57 -1.00 0.11
CA ILE A 231 -16.41 -0.48 -0.64
C ILE A 231 -16.62 0.99 -1.05
N LEU A 232 -17.84 1.41 -1.38
CA LEU A 232 -18.12 2.81 -1.66
C LEU A 232 -17.83 3.69 -0.44
N LYS A 233 -18.34 3.32 0.73
CA LYS A 233 -18.07 4.04 1.99
C LYS A 233 -16.58 4.06 2.30
N LYS A 234 -15.92 2.92 2.14
CA LYS A 234 -14.51 2.76 2.43
C LYS A 234 -13.63 3.63 1.54
N LEU A 235 -13.83 3.60 0.21
CA LEU A 235 -13.06 4.43 -0.72
C LEU A 235 -13.23 5.93 -0.45
N ILE A 236 -14.45 6.39 -0.12
CA ILE A 236 -14.67 7.80 0.23
C ILE A 236 -13.88 8.18 1.48
N ALA A 237 -13.96 7.38 2.54
CA ALA A 237 -13.25 7.63 3.79
C ALA A 237 -11.73 7.63 3.58
N GLU A 238 -11.21 6.66 2.85
CA GLU A 238 -9.79 6.46 2.57
C GLU A 238 -9.19 7.59 1.72
N ILE A 239 -9.89 7.99 0.66
CA ILE A 239 -9.44 9.07 -0.23
C ILE A 239 -9.49 10.41 0.49
N ALA A 240 -10.57 10.69 1.24
CA ALA A 240 -10.74 11.94 1.99
C ALA A 240 -9.88 12.03 3.26
N ASP A 241 -9.16 10.96 3.63
CA ASP A 241 -8.39 10.87 4.90
C ASP A 241 -9.26 11.08 6.15
N LEU A 242 -10.49 10.62 6.08
CA LEU A 242 -11.48 10.75 7.15
C LEU A 242 -11.84 9.34 7.63
N PRO A 243 -11.34 8.88 8.78
CA PRO A 243 -11.77 7.59 9.30
C PRO A 243 -13.30 7.59 9.46
N PRO A 244 -13.97 6.48 9.13
CA PRO A 244 -15.43 6.37 9.30
C PRO A 244 -15.77 6.56 10.78
N GLU A 245 -16.97 7.11 11.06
CA GLU A 245 -17.48 7.14 12.42
C GLU A 245 -17.52 5.71 12.98
N PRO A 246 -17.18 5.52 14.27
CA PRO A 246 -17.20 4.20 14.89
C PRO A 246 -18.58 3.56 14.71
N SER A 247 -18.62 2.35 14.17
CA SER A 247 -19.84 1.56 14.10
C SER A 247 -20.38 1.41 15.52
N ALA A 248 -21.68 1.61 15.73
CA ALA A 248 -22.29 1.41 17.03
C ALA A 248 -21.92 0.00 17.55
N PRO A 249 -21.54 -0.14 18.83
CA PRO A 249 -21.12 -1.42 19.38
C PRO A 249 -22.22 -2.46 19.15
N HIS A 250 -21.83 -3.61 18.63
CA HIS A 250 -22.75 -4.76 18.52
C HIS A 250 -23.32 -5.01 19.92
N ALA A 251 -24.65 -4.79 20.07
CA ALA A 251 -25.33 -5.13 21.29
C ALA A 251 -25.10 -6.63 21.54
N SER A 252 -24.34 -6.94 22.59
CA SER A 252 -24.17 -8.33 23.02
C SER A 252 -25.54 -8.84 23.36
N VAL A 253 -26.08 -9.76 22.57
CA VAL A 253 -27.27 -10.54 22.97
C VAL A 253 -26.80 -11.39 24.13
N ALA A 254 -27.03 -10.88 25.35
CA ALA A 254 -26.87 -11.66 26.56
C ALA A 254 -27.85 -12.82 26.45
N ALA A 255 -27.33 -14.03 26.31
CA ALA A 255 -28.09 -15.26 26.41
C ALA A 255 -28.72 -15.31 27.83
N ARG A 256 -30.02 -15.33 27.88
CA ARG A 256 -30.79 -15.73 29.06
C ARG A 256 -30.99 -17.23 29.07
#